data_4b383b7011bf1b77f2abeb1f681d04df
#
_entry.id   4b383b7011bf1b77f2abeb1f681d04df
#
_cell.length_a   1.000
_cell.length_b   1.000
_cell.length_c   1.000
_cell.angle_alpha   90.00
_cell.angle_beta   90.00
_cell.angle_gamma   90.00
#
_symmetry.space_group_name_H-M   'P 1'
#
loop_
_entity.id
_entity.type
_entity.pdbx_description
1 polymer ?
#
loop_
_entity_poly.entity_id
_entity_poly.type
_entity_poly.pdbx_seq_one_letter_code
_entity_poly.pdbx_strand_id
1 'polypeptide(L)'
;MRIENELKLDYSDVLLRPKRSVLGSRKEVSLERKFSKLEWSGLPIMAANMDGVGTFEMATELAKQKMFTCLKKTYDTSQLVEFFSNEMNCSNTALSIGITDYDFRKFCDVYGMCKNLKFVCIDVANGYSERFVEFIQKIREVSSNLKIIAGNVVTG
;
A
#
# COMPACT_ATOMS: atom_id res chain seq x y z
N MET A 1 6.83 3.94 33.20
CA MET A 1 5.99 3.14 32.28
C MET A 1 4.60 3.74 32.28
N ARG A 2 4.04 4.06 31.11
CA ARG A 2 2.66 4.55 30.98
C ARG A 2 1.76 3.36 30.65
N ILE A 3 0.67 3.19 31.40
CA ILE A 3 -0.33 2.15 31.16
C ILE A 3 -1.59 2.85 30.64
N GLU A 4 -2.09 2.43 29.49
CA GLU A 4 -3.35 2.89 28.93
C GLU A 4 -4.43 1.85 29.22
N ASN A 5 -5.53 2.27 29.85
CA ASN A 5 -6.64 1.40 30.21
C ASN A 5 -7.71 1.28 29.11
N GLU A 6 -7.41 1.77 27.90
CA GLU A 6 -8.31 1.60 26.77
C GLU A 6 -8.37 0.15 26.31
N LEU A 7 -9.57 -0.33 26.05
CA LEU A 7 -9.77 -1.66 25.51
C LEU A 7 -9.23 -1.71 24.07
N LYS A 8 -8.24 -2.55 23.84
CA LYS A 8 -7.69 -2.83 22.50
C LYS A 8 -8.21 -4.20 22.09
N LEU A 9 -8.97 -4.25 20.98
CA LEU A 9 -9.61 -5.45 20.47
C LEU A 9 -8.83 -6.01 19.26
N ASP A 10 -8.70 -7.33 19.21
CA ASP A 10 -8.25 -8.06 18.03
C ASP A 10 -9.46 -8.63 17.28
N TYR A 11 -9.26 -9.20 16.11
CA TYR A 11 -10.31 -9.84 15.32
C TYR A 11 -10.97 -11.01 16.05
N SER A 12 -10.24 -11.72 16.90
CA SER A 12 -10.76 -12.80 17.75
C SER A 12 -11.73 -12.33 18.84
N ASP A 13 -11.70 -11.04 19.17
CA ASP A 13 -12.49 -10.45 20.25
C ASP A 13 -13.83 -9.89 19.75
N VAL A 14 -14.11 -9.96 18.46
CA VAL A 14 -15.28 -9.34 17.85
C VAL A 14 -16.06 -10.30 16.99
N LEU A 15 -17.38 -10.07 16.89
CA LEU A 15 -18.27 -10.78 15.98
C LEU A 15 -19.01 -9.76 15.10
N LEU A 16 -19.25 -10.13 13.83
CA LEU A 16 -20.09 -9.35 12.95
C LEU A 16 -21.55 -9.44 13.40
N ARG A 17 -22.13 -8.30 13.77
CA ARG A 17 -23.55 -8.21 14.11
C ARG A 17 -24.39 -8.30 12.82
N PRO A 18 -25.28 -9.30 12.68
CA PRO A 18 -26.19 -9.37 11.54
C PRO A 18 -27.08 -8.12 11.44
N LYS A 19 -27.29 -7.65 10.22
CA LYS A 19 -28.20 -6.57 9.92
C LYS A 19 -29.26 -7.03 8.92
N ARG A 20 -30.44 -6.40 8.96
CA ARG A 20 -31.47 -6.61 7.96
C ARG A 20 -30.93 -6.23 6.57
N SER A 21 -31.11 -7.12 5.61
CA SER A 21 -30.72 -6.92 4.21
C SER A 21 -31.97 -6.84 3.33
N VAL A 22 -31.87 -6.06 2.27
CA VAL A 22 -32.86 -6.00 1.18
C VAL A 22 -32.42 -6.79 -0.05
N LEU A 23 -31.22 -7.39 0.00
CA LEU A 23 -30.65 -8.17 -1.10
C LEU A 23 -31.30 -9.55 -1.16
N GLY A 24 -31.67 -9.98 -2.36
CA GLY A 24 -32.23 -11.30 -2.62
C GLY A 24 -31.17 -12.37 -2.85
N SER A 25 -29.97 -12.01 -3.27
CA SER A 25 -28.90 -12.94 -3.61
C SER A 25 -27.52 -12.41 -3.24
N ARG A 26 -26.60 -13.31 -2.92
CA ARG A 26 -25.15 -12.98 -2.74
C ARG A 26 -24.55 -12.34 -3.99
N LYS A 27 -25.06 -12.66 -5.19
CA LYS A 27 -24.59 -12.12 -6.46
C LYS A 27 -24.86 -10.62 -6.61
N GLU A 28 -25.78 -10.07 -5.84
CA GLU A 28 -26.11 -8.63 -5.83
C GLU A 28 -25.16 -7.82 -4.95
N VAL A 29 -24.30 -8.48 -4.16
CA VAL A 29 -23.35 -7.82 -3.28
C VAL A 29 -22.17 -7.26 -4.09
N SER A 30 -22.01 -5.94 -4.08
CA SER A 30 -20.80 -5.31 -4.59
C SER A 30 -19.72 -5.29 -3.49
N LEU A 31 -18.57 -5.89 -3.77
CA LEU A 31 -17.39 -5.87 -2.91
C LEU A 31 -16.48 -4.69 -3.21
N GLU A 32 -16.71 -3.98 -4.31
CA GLU A 32 -15.92 -2.82 -4.69
C GLU A 32 -16.09 -1.69 -3.66
N ARG A 33 -14.97 -1.07 -3.28
CA ARG A 33 -14.93 0.06 -2.34
C ARG A 33 -14.13 1.20 -2.96
N LYS A 34 -14.57 2.42 -2.68
CA LYS A 34 -13.90 3.65 -3.10
C LYS A 34 -13.16 4.26 -1.93
N PHE A 35 -11.87 4.45 -2.08
CA PHE A 35 -10.99 5.10 -1.12
C PHE A 35 -10.65 6.49 -1.64
N SER A 36 -11.50 7.47 -1.34
CA SER A 36 -11.43 8.81 -1.92
C SER A 36 -10.10 9.53 -1.66
N LYS A 37 -9.52 9.38 -0.46
CA LYS A 37 -8.22 9.96 -0.12
C LYS A 37 -7.06 9.34 -0.90
N LEU A 38 -7.19 8.08 -1.30
CA LEU A 38 -6.21 7.37 -2.13
C LEU A 38 -6.48 7.54 -3.62
N GLU A 39 -7.65 8.10 -3.99
CA GLU A 39 -8.11 8.16 -5.38
C GLU A 39 -8.07 6.79 -6.07
N TRP A 40 -8.39 5.75 -5.30
CA TRP A 40 -8.39 4.37 -5.74
C TRP A 40 -9.74 3.71 -5.47
N SER A 41 -10.15 2.83 -6.38
CA SER A 41 -11.38 2.04 -6.27
C SER A 41 -11.11 0.61 -6.69
N GLY A 42 -11.58 -0.35 -5.90
CA GLY A 42 -11.40 -1.77 -6.19
C GLY A 42 -11.85 -2.66 -5.05
N LEU A 43 -11.49 -3.92 -5.10
CA LEU A 43 -11.67 -4.87 -4.01
C LEU A 43 -10.65 -4.59 -2.92
N PRO A 44 -11.05 -4.41 -1.65
CA PRO A 44 -10.14 -4.00 -0.57
C PRO A 44 -9.25 -5.16 -0.07
N ILE A 45 -8.53 -5.77 -0.99
CA ILE A 45 -7.54 -6.82 -0.74
C ILE A 45 -6.21 -6.33 -1.28
N MET A 46 -5.17 -6.44 -0.46
CA MET A 46 -3.83 -6.00 -0.79
C MET A 46 -2.83 -7.13 -0.53
N ALA A 47 -2.08 -7.50 -1.56
CA ALA A 47 -0.94 -8.40 -1.39
C ALA A 47 0.20 -7.66 -0.68
N ALA A 48 0.75 -8.28 0.36
CA ALA A 48 1.83 -7.72 1.16
C ALA A 48 3.15 -7.69 0.40
N ASN A 49 4.04 -6.79 0.80
CA ASN A 49 5.37 -6.61 0.22
C ASN A 49 6.40 -7.68 0.65
N MET A 50 5.95 -8.92 0.77
CA MET A 50 6.77 -10.09 1.14
C MET A 50 7.34 -10.77 -0.10
N ASP A 51 8.49 -11.42 0.02
CA ASP A 51 9.26 -11.97 -1.10
C ASP A 51 8.47 -12.93 -2.01
N GLY A 52 7.63 -13.79 -1.44
CA GLY A 52 6.79 -14.72 -2.20
C GLY A 52 5.41 -14.20 -2.57
N VAL A 53 5.06 -12.96 -2.18
CA VAL A 53 3.70 -12.39 -2.32
C VAL A 53 3.71 -11.12 -3.17
N GLY A 54 4.55 -10.15 -2.85
CA GLY A 54 4.61 -8.86 -3.56
C GLY A 54 5.42 -8.96 -4.86
N THR A 55 5.07 -9.87 -5.76
CA THR A 55 5.76 -10.09 -7.03
C THR A 55 5.07 -9.37 -8.19
N PHE A 56 5.78 -9.22 -9.31
CA PHE A 56 5.21 -8.64 -10.53
C PHE A 56 4.07 -9.47 -11.09
N GLU A 57 4.20 -10.79 -11.03
CA GLU A 57 3.16 -11.73 -11.46
C GLU A 57 1.90 -11.56 -10.60
N MET A 58 2.05 -11.54 -9.28
CA MET A 58 0.94 -11.31 -8.35
C MET A 58 0.28 -9.95 -8.61
N ALA A 59 1.06 -8.89 -8.77
CA ALA A 59 0.55 -7.56 -9.05
C ALA A 59 -0.26 -7.51 -10.35
N THR A 60 0.23 -8.16 -11.39
CA THR A 60 -0.44 -8.23 -12.70
C THR A 60 -1.77 -9.00 -12.60
N GLU A 61 -1.80 -10.14 -11.91
CA GLU A 61 -3.02 -10.94 -11.78
C GLU A 61 -4.05 -10.27 -10.86
N LEU A 62 -3.63 -9.69 -9.73
CA LEU A 62 -4.53 -8.99 -8.83
C LEU A 62 -5.11 -7.71 -9.44
N ALA A 63 -4.34 -6.99 -10.25
CA ALA A 63 -4.82 -5.80 -10.95
C ALA A 63 -6.00 -6.12 -11.89
N LYS A 64 -6.02 -7.29 -12.55
CA LYS A 64 -7.16 -7.75 -13.37
C LYS A 64 -8.45 -7.89 -12.55
N GLN A 65 -8.33 -8.17 -11.26
CA GLN A 65 -9.43 -8.30 -10.30
C GLN A 65 -9.68 -6.99 -9.53
N LYS A 66 -9.07 -5.88 -9.93
CA LYS A 66 -9.12 -4.59 -9.19
C LYS A 66 -8.69 -4.73 -7.73
N MET A 67 -7.72 -5.57 -7.45
CA MET A 67 -7.05 -5.71 -6.15
C MET A 67 -5.71 -4.99 -6.18
N PHE A 68 -5.10 -4.80 -5.01
CA PHE A 68 -3.88 -4.01 -4.85
C PHE A 68 -2.67 -4.88 -4.49
N THR A 69 -1.47 -4.44 -4.84
CA THR A 69 -0.22 -5.10 -4.44
C THR A 69 0.82 -4.09 -3.97
N CYS A 70 1.45 -4.35 -2.84
CA CYS A 70 2.71 -3.71 -2.49
C CYS A 70 3.85 -4.63 -2.95
N LEU A 71 4.73 -4.14 -3.83
CA LEU A 71 5.85 -4.93 -4.33
C LEU A 71 6.88 -5.22 -3.24
N LYS A 72 7.56 -6.36 -3.33
CA LYS A 72 8.72 -6.62 -2.47
C LYS A 72 9.83 -5.58 -2.71
N LYS A 73 10.64 -5.28 -1.70
CA LYS A 73 11.70 -4.26 -1.77
C LYS A 73 12.92 -4.66 -2.58
N THR A 74 13.06 -5.95 -2.90
CA THR A 74 14.30 -6.53 -3.45
C THR A 74 14.46 -6.35 -4.97
N TYR A 75 13.43 -5.89 -5.68
CA TYR A 75 13.57 -5.56 -7.10
C TYR A 75 14.54 -4.40 -7.32
N ASP A 76 15.34 -4.47 -8.37
CA ASP A 76 16.23 -3.38 -8.76
C ASP A 76 15.50 -2.26 -9.53
N THR A 77 16.21 -1.15 -9.75
CA THR A 77 15.62 0.03 -10.41
C THR A 77 15.18 -0.28 -11.83
N SER A 78 15.96 -1.05 -12.59
CA SER A 78 15.64 -1.37 -14.01
C SER A 78 14.39 -2.22 -14.12
N GLN A 79 14.26 -3.25 -13.30
CA GLN A 79 13.06 -4.09 -13.21
C GLN A 79 11.81 -3.28 -12.84
N LEU A 80 11.94 -2.37 -11.88
CA LEU A 80 10.84 -1.51 -11.45
C LEU A 80 10.42 -0.53 -12.54
N VAL A 81 11.37 0.09 -13.23
CA VAL A 81 11.08 1.01 -14.35
C VAL A 81 10.36 0.28 -15.48
N GLU A 82 10.84 -0.91 -15.86
CA GLU A 82 10.17 -1.74 -16.85
C GLU A 82 8.73 -2.08 -16.45
N PHE A 83 8.53 -2.53 -15.20
CA PHE A 83 7.20 -2.86 -14.69
C PHE A 83 6.25 -1.65 -14.64
N PHE A 84 6.69 -0.51 -14.13
CA PHE A 84 5.89 0.70 -14.02
C PHE A 84 5.79 1.52 -15.32
N SER A 85 6.46 1.12 -16.38
CA SER A 85 6.22 1.68 -17.72
C SER A 85 4.81 1.39 -18.24
N ASN A 86 4.17 0.34 -17.74
CA ASN A 86 2.77 0.03 -18.00
C ASN A 86 1.85 0.81 -17.02
N GLU A 87 0.99 1.67 -17.57
CA GLU A 87 0.06 2.50 -16.77
C GLU A 87 -0.91 1.69 -15.90
N MET A 88 -1.33 0.50 -16.34
CA MET A 88 -2.20 -0.38 -15.54
C MET A 88 -1.52 -0.79 -14.23
N ASN A 89 -0.20 -1.03 -14.26
CA ASN A 89 0.56 -1.40 -13.07
C ASN A 89 0.63 -0.24 -12.06
N CYS A 90 0.70 1.01 -12.54
CA CYS A 90 0.75 2.19 -11.69
C CYS A 90 -0.54 2.44 -10.90
N SER A 91 -1.66 1.91 -11.34
CA SER A 91 -2.98 2.16 -10.74
C SER A 91 -3.31 1.24 -9.57
N ASN A 92 -2.70 0.05 -9.51
CA ASN A 92 -3.02 -0.98 -8.52
C ASN A 92 -1.79 -1.53 -7.79
N THR A 93 -0.64 -0.85 -7.91
CA THR A 93 0.60 -1.35 -7.33
C THR A 93 1.39 -0.22 -6.68
N ALA A 94 1.93 -0.49 -5.49
CA ALA A 94 2.85 0.41 -4.81
C ALA A 94 4.30 -0.07 -4.97
N LEU A 95 5.19 0.87 -5.25
CA LEU A 95 6.63 0.69 -5.08
C LEU A 95 6.94 0.60 -3.59
N SER A 96 7.56 -0.49 -3.13
CA SER A 96 7.96 -0.61 -1.72
C SER A 96 9.44 -0.28 -1.52
N ILE A 97 9.72 0.49 -0.49
CA ILE A 97 11.06 0.95 -0.08
C ILE A 97 11.21 0.91 1.44
N GLY A 98 12.46 0.89 1.92
CA GLY A 98 12.80 1.19 3.31
C GLY A 98 13.03 2.68 3.53
N ILE A 99 13.91 3.02 4.50
CA ILE A 99 14.23 4.42 4.88
C ILE A 99 15.73 4.73 4.84
N THR A 100 16.48 4.01 4.03
CA THR A 100 17.91 4.29 3.83
C THR A 100 18.12 5.32 2.72
N ASP A 101 19.31 5.90 2.65
CA ASP A 101 19.66 6.80 1.54
C ASP A 101 19.69 6.06 0.19
N TYR A 102 19.96 4.76 0.21
CA TYR A 102 19.82 3.92 -0.98
C TYR A 102 18.35 3.81 -1.42
N ASP A 103 17.44 3.58 -0.48
CA ASP A 103 16.00 3.51 -0.76
C ASP A 103 15.48 4.83 -1.35
N PHE A 104 15.96 5.96 -0.79
CA PHE A 104 15.57 7.28 -1.30
C PHE A 104 16.06 7.51 -2.73
N ARG A 105 17.32 7.18 -3.03
CA ARG A 105 17.85 7.29 -4.39
C ARG A 105 17.09 6.40 -5.36
N LYS A 106 16.87 5.13 -5.00
CA LYS A 106 16.08 4.19 -5.79
C LYS A 106 14.67 4.72 -6.08
N PHE A 107 14.02 5.30 -5.08
CA PHE A 107 12.72 5.94 -5.27
C PHE A 107 12.80 7.10 -6.27
N CYS A 108 13.76 8.00 -6.11
CA CYS A 108 13.94 9.14 -7.01
C CYS A 108 14.19 8.70 -8.46
N ASP A 109 15.02 7.67 -8.66
CA ASP A 109 15.32 7.14 -9.98
C ASP A 109 14.08 6.56 -10.65
N VAL A 110 13.34 5.69 -9.95
CA VAL A 110 12.11 5.08 -10.47
C VAL A 110 11.05 6.16 -10.73
N TYR A 111 10.82 7.07 -9.77
CA TYR A 111 9.82 8.13 -9.89
C TYR A 111 10.19 9.13 -11.01
N GLY A 112 11.47 9.40 -11.19
CA GLY A 112 11.98 10.24 -12.28
C GLY A 112 11.66 9.68 -13.67
N MET A 113 11.76 8.37 -13.84
CA MET A 113 11.51 7.65 -15.10
C MET A 113 10.04 7.29 -15.29
N CYS A 114 9.30 7.00 -14.21
CA CYS A 114 7.91 6.55 -14.25
C CYS A 114 6.97 7.63 -13.70
N LYS A 115 6.64 8.63 -14.51
CA LYS A 115 5.80 9.79 -14.09
C LYS A 115 4.39 9.42 -13.68
N ASN A 116 3.90 8.26 -14.07
CA ASN A 116 2.58 7.73 -13.72
C ASN A 116 2.57 6.93 -12.41
N LEU A 117 3.70 6.79 -11.71
CA LEU A 117 3.77 6.13 -10.40
C LEU A 117 2.88 6.88 -9.40
N LYS A 118 1.87 6.21 -8.86
CA LYS A 118 0.85 6.81 -7.98
C LYS A 118 1.06 6.47 -6.51
N PHE A 119 1.68 5.32 -6.21
CA PHE A 119 1.72 4.75 -4.88
C PHE A 119 3.14 4.35 -4.48
N VAL A 120 3.52 4.72 -3.25
CA VAL A 120 4.75 4.21 -2.60
C VAL A 120 4.39 3.61 -1.25
N CYS A 121 4.99 2.46 -0.93
CA CYS A 121 4.89 1.81 0.37
C CYS A 121 6.23 1.96 1.10
N ILE A 122 6.23 2.69 2.21
CA ILE A 122 7.41 2.88 3.07
C ILE A 122 7.25 1.92 4.25
N ASP A 123 8.06 0.86 4.23
CA ASP A 123 7.92 -0.26 5.16
C ASP A 123 9.13 -0.41 6.06
N VAL A 124 8.90 -0.24 7.36
CA VAL A 124 9.85 -0.44 8.45
C VAL A 124 9.21 -1.25 9.58
N ALA A 125 10.03 -1.89 10.41
CA ALA A 125 9.54 -2.64 11.56
C ALA A 125 8.90 -1.75 12.63
N ASN A 126 9.35 -0.49 12.77
CA ASN A 126 8.84 0.48 13.73
C ASN A 126 8.64 1.85 13.09
N GLY A 127 7.39 2.18 12.77
CA GLY A 127 6.99 3.46 12.19
C GLY A 127 6.88 4.63 13.19
N TYR A 128 7.24 4.43 14.46
CA TYR A 128 7.22 5.50 15.48
C TYR A 128 8.55 6.21 15.67
N SER A 129 9.56 5.94 14.81
CA SER A 129 10.84 6.64 14.86
C SER A 129 10.78 7.99 14.15
N GLU A 130 11.48 9.01 14.68
CA GLU A 130 11.62 10.32 14.05
C GLU A 130 12.17 10.22 12.62
N ARG A 131 13.17 9.39 12.44
CA ARG A 131 13.77 9.10 11.12
C ARG A 131 12.76 8.62 10.09
N PHE A 132 11.76 7.85 10.51
CA PHE A 132 10.68 7.40 9.62
C PHE A 132 9.80 8.58 9.18
N VAL A 133 9.43 9.44 10.11
CA VAL A 133 8.62 10.65 9.82
C VAL A 133 9.39 11.60 8.90
N GLU A 134 10.67 11.88 9.18
CA GLU A 134 11.54 12.69 8.33
C GLU A 134 11.66 12.12 6.92
N PHE A 135 11.77 10.79 6.81
CA PHE A 135 11.84 10.14 5.50
C PHE A 135 10.55 10.31 4.70
N ILE A 136 9.38 10.18 5.34
CA ILE A 136 8.08 10.44 4.71
C ILE A 136 8.01 11.90 4.21
N GLN A 137 8.50 12.85 5.01
CA GLN A 137 8.56 14.27 4.61
C GLN A 137 9.43 14.46 3.37
N LYS A 138 10.61 13.84 3.31
CA LYS A 138 11.48 13.88 2.11
C LYS A 138 10.77 13.33 0.86
N ILE A 139 10.04 12.23 0.99
CA ILE A 139 9.24 11.70 -0.13
C ILE A 139 8.15 12.69 -0.53
N ARG A 140 7.51 13.34 0.43
CA ARG A 140 6.46 14.33 0.20
C ARG A 140 6.98 15.60 -0.48
N GLU A 141 8.21 16.01 -0.21
CA GLU A 141 8.89 17.13 -0.89
C GLU A 141 9.16 16.82 -2.38
N VAL A 142 9.46 15.55 -2.71
CA VAL A 142 9.62 15.12 -4.11
C VAL A 142 8.28 15.12 -4.85
N SER A 143 7.19 14.75 -4.17
CA SER A 143 5.86 14.70 -4.78
C SER A 143 4.74 14.90 -3.76
N SER A 144 3.98 15.99 -3.92
CA SER A 144 2.79 16.28 -3.11
C SER A 144 1.62 15.34 -3.41
N ASN A 145 1.53 14.82 -4.63
CA ASN A 145 0.39 14.02 -5.11
C ASN A 145 0.53 12.51 -4.92
N LEU A 146 1.76 12.04 -4.65
CA LEU A 146 2.04 10.63 -4.46
C LEU A 146 1.27 10.09 -3.24
N LYS A 147 0.62 8.95 -3.39
CA LYS A 147 -0.08 8.28 -2.29
C LYS A 147 0.92 7.43 -1.51
N ILE A 148 1.08 7.74 -0.24
CA ILE A 148 2.05 7.07 0.64
C ILE A 148 1.30 6.09 1.55
N ILE A 149 1.71 4.83 1.51
CA ILE A 149 1.35 3.79 2.47
C ILE A 149 2.56 3.67 3.40
N ALA A 150 2.37 3.91 4.69
CA ALA A 150 3.49 3.99 5.64
C ALA A 150 3.23 3.13 6.88
N GLY A 151 4.17 2.31 7.27
CA GLY A 151 4.11 1.41 8.44
C GLY A 151 5.46 0.73 8.71
N ASN A 152 5.47 -0.03 9.81
CA ASN A 152 4.34 -0.53 10.60
C ASN A 152 3.97 0.44 11.75
N VAL A 153 2.69 0.71 11.88
CA VAL A 153 2.11 1.47 13.00
C VAL A 153 0.89 0.74 13.54
N VAL A 154 0.57 0.93 14.84
CA VAL A 154 -0.56 0.30 15.53
C VAL A 154 -1.65 1.33 15.85
N THR A 155 -1.24 2.57 16.07
CA THR A 155 -2.13 3.70 16.40
C THR A 155 -1.91 4.85 15.43
N GLY A 156 -2.90 5.73 15.37
CA GLY A 156 -2.78 6.99 14.63
C GLY A 156 -1.87 8.02 15.30
#